data_95e9590d55eb45fa60716343b003ae9a
#
_entry.id   95e9590d55eb45fa60716343b003ae9a
#
_cell.length_a   1.000
_cell.length_b   1.000
_cell.length_c   1.000
_cell.angle_alpha   90.00
_cell.angle_beta   90.00
_cell.angle_gamma   90.00
#
_symmetry.space_group_name_H-M   'P 1'
#
loop_
_entity.id
_entity.type
_entity.pdbx_description
1 polymer ?
#
loop_
_entity_poly.entity_id
_entity_poly.type
_entity_poly.pdbx_seq_one_letter_code
_entity_poly.pdbx_strand_id
1 'polypeptide(L)'
;MTLSGPAMGSRWTARLAAPEPGLAATLAAAVERIEAQASLWRPESDLCQLNAAPVGAWVALSAELFDLLTLSLELGRGTGGLFDIAMGGLSAAWGFGAAPGQVRPETMRAAPRNPTATQDQLELDPARSAVRKHAPLTLTLDGIAKRHAVDAMAVAARAAGISNALFGLDGEMRALGRRPDGQA
;
A
#
# COMPACT_ATOMS: atom_id res chain seq x y z
N MET A 1 12.54 23.51 -6.33
CA MET A 1 11.17 23.43 -6.88
C MET A 1 10.38 22.34 -6.17
N THR A 2 9.06 22.52 -6.00
CA THR A 2 8.19 21.49 -5.40
C THR A 2 7.06 21.15 -6.35
N LEU A 3 6.89 19.86 -6.66
CA LEU A 3 5.73 19.30 -7.33
C LEU A 3 4.82 18.65 -6.30
N SER A 4 3.52 18.58 -6.54
CA SER A 4 2.58 17.89 -5.68
C SER A 4 1.28 17.54 -6.38
N GLY A 5 0.57 16.54 -5.86
CA GLY A 5 -0.75 16.15 -6.33
C GLY A 5 -1.52 15.36 -5.27
N PRO A 6 -2.83 15.16 -5.46
CA PRO A 6 -3.63 14.32 -4.57
C PRO A 6 -3.21 12.84 -4.69
N ALA A 7 -3.31 12.08 -3.60
CA ALA A 7 -3.10 10.64 -3.58
C ALA A 7 -3.56 10.01 -2.26
N MET A 8 -4.18 8.86 -2.32
CA MET A 8 -4.49 7.99 -1.17
C MET A 8 -5.13 8.74 0.01
N GLY A 9 -6.09 9.62 -0.27
CA GLY A 9 -6.75 10.45 0.75
C GLY A 9 -5.89 11.59 1.30
N SER A 10 -4.70 11.83 0.75
CA SER A 10 -3.72 12.84 1.15
C SER A 10 -3.09 13.51 -0.08
N ARG A 11 -1.81 13.88 0.02
CA ARG A 11 -1.06 14.56 -1.05
C ARG A 11 0.36 14.03 -1.14
N TRP A 12 0.79 13.69 -2.35
CA TRP A 12 2.21 13.46 -2.61
C TRP A 12 2.95 14.77 -2.87
N THR A 13 4.24 14.78 -2.58
CA THR A 13 5.16 15.90 -2.85
C THR A 13 6.46 15.38 -3.43
N ALA A 14 7.10 16.18 -4.30
CA ALA A 14 8.46 15.95 -4.76
C ALA A 14 9.22 17.28 -4.76
N ARG A 15 10.34 17.32 -4.03
CA ARG A 15 11.26 18.45 -4.02
C ARG A 15 12.45 18.15 -4.90
N LEU A 16 12.71 19.03 -5.86
CA LEU A 16 13.73 18.89 -6.92
C LEU A 16 14.65 20.10 -6.92
N ALA A 17 15.88 19.91 -7.36
CA ALA A 17 16.84 21.01 -7.56
C ALA A 17 16.43 21.90 -8.73
N ALA A 18 15.95 21.30 -9.84
CA ALA A 18 15.53 22.00 -11.06
C ALA A 18 14.18 21.48 -11.56
N PRO A 19 13.44 22.29 -12.34
CA PRO A 19 12.22 21.83 -13.00
C PRO A 19 12.55 20.79 -14.07
N GLU A 20 11.69 19.76 -14.17
CA GLU A 20 11.78 18.73 -15.21
C GLU A 20 10.40 18.62 -15.89
N PRO A 21 10.30 18.95 -17.21
CA PRO A 21 9.04 18.87 -17.94
C PRO A 21 8.47 17.43 -17.92
N GLY A 22 7.18 17.31 -17.66
CA GLY A 22 6.47 16.02 -17.65
C GLY A 22 6.65 15.18 -16.39
N LEU A 23 7.63 15.47 -15.53
CA LEU A 23 7.88 14.68 -14.33
C LEU A 23 6.68 14.62 -13.38
N ALA A 24 5.93 15.71 -13.24
CA ALA A 24 4.73 15.70 -12.38
C ALA A 24 3.71 14.65 -12.83
N ALA A 25 3.48 14.51 -14.12
CA ALA A 25 2.59 13.49 -14.67
C ALA A 25 3.13 12.07 -14.45
N THR A 26 4.43 11.88 -14.63
CA THR A 26 5.12 10.59 -14.38
C THR A 26 4.98 10.16 -12.92
N LEU A 27 5.20 11.07 -11.97
CA LEU A 27 5.07 10.79 -10.54
C LEU A 27 3.61 10.52 -10.15
N ALA A 28 2.67 11.33 -10.67
CA ALA A 28 1.24 11.12 -10.45
C ALA A 28 0.79 9.75 -10.96
N ALA A 29 1.22 9.34 -12.14
CA ALA A 29 0.91 8.02 -12.70
C ALA A 29 1.50 6.87 -11.87
N ALA A 30 2.70 7.04 -11.31
CA ALA A 30 3.30 6.03 -10.43
C ALA A 30 2.48 5.83 -9.15
N VAL A 31 2.02 6.92 -8.53
CA VAL A 31 1.17 6.85 -7.32
C VAL A 31 -0.22 6.31 -7.64
N GLU A 32 -0.84 6.78 -8.73
CA GLU A 32 -2.16 6.32 -9.18
C GLU A 32 -2.20 4.82 -9.43
N ARG A 33 -1.13 4.26 -10.02
CA ARG A 33 -1.01 2.82 -10.24
C ARG A 33 -1.08 2.03 -8.94
N ILE A 34 -0.39 2.48 -7.88
CA ILE A 34 -0.44 1.82 -6.56
C ILE A 34 -1.82 1.97 -5.92
N GLU A 35 -2.40 3.16 -6.01
CA GLU A 35 -3.73 3.43 -5.45
C GLU A 35 -4.81 2.59 -6.15
N ALA A 36 -4.76 2.44 -7.46
CA ALA A 36 -5.68 1.60 -8.23
C ALA A 36 -5.63 0.11 -7.81
N GLN A 37 -4.48 -0.37 -7.36
CA GLN A 37 -4.30 -1.76 -6.94
C GLN A 37 -4.62 -1.98 -5.45
N ALA A 38 -4.18 -1.08 -4.57
CA ALA A 38 -4.13 -1.29 -3.13
C ALA A 38 -5.20 -0.51 -2.33
N SER A 39 -6.04 0.29 -2.97
CA SER A 39 -7.03 1.12 -2.28
C SER A 39 -8.20 0.29 -1.76
N LEU A 40 -8.60 0.53 -0.52
CA LEU A 40 -9.87 0.03 0.05
C LEU A 40 -11.08 0.93 -0.32
N TRP A 41 -10.82 2.11 -0.90
CA TRP A 41 -11.85 3.09 -1.28
C TRP A 41 -12.33 2.93 -2.72
N ARG A 42 -11.64 2.10 -3.50
CA ARG A 42 -11.94 1.79 -4.91
C ARG A 42 -12.44 0.35 -5.00
N PRO A 43 -13.74 0.12 -5.19
CA PRO A 43 -14.30 -1.24 -5.26
C PRO A 43 -13.67 -2.10 -6.36
N GLU A 44 -13.19 -1.47 -7.43
CA GLU A 44 -12.52 -2.10 -8.57
C GLU A 44 -11.05 -2.44 -8.33
N SER A 45 -10.46 -2.02 -7.21
CA SER A 45 -9.05 -2.33 -6.90
C SER A 45 -8.82 -3.83 -6.73
N ASP A 46 -7.61 -4.28 -7.07
CA ASP A 46 -7.21 -5.69 -6.89
C ASP A 46 -7.38 -6.14 -5.43
N LEU A 47 -7.05 -5.26 -4.47
CA LEU A 47 -7.20 -5.56 -3.04
C LEU A 47 -8.67 -5.72 -2.63
N CYS A 48 -9.58 -4.88 -3.14
CA CYS A 48 -11.02 -5.02 -2.89
C CYS A 48 -11.57 -6.30 -3.52
N GLN A 49 -11.14 -6.66 -4.72
CA GLN A 49 -11.51 -7.93 -5.37
C GLN A 49 -11.03 -9.13 -4.56
N LEU A 50 -9.78 -9.12 -4.07
CA LEU A 50 -9.25 -10.16 -3.19
C LEU A 50 -10.05 -10.24 -1.89
N ASN A 51 -10.39 -9.10 -1.27
CA ASN A 51 -11.19 -9.07 -0.06
C ASN A 51 -12.60 -9.66 -0.27
N ALA A 52 -13.25 -9.36 -1.40
CA ALA A 52 -14.57 -9.84 -1.75
C ALA A 52 -14.61 -11.31 -2.18
N ALA A 53 -13.47 -11.88 -2.59
CA ALA A 53 -13.41 -13.24 -3.09
C ALA A 53 -13.79 -14.26 -1.99
N PRO A 54 -14.49 -15.35 -2.36
CA PRO A 54 -14.81 -16.45 -1.43
C PRO A 54 -13.53 -17.09 -0.87
N VAL A 55 -13.63 -17.63 0.34
CA VAL A 55 -12.57 -18.48 0.92
C VAL A 55 -12.32 -19.67 -0.01
N GLY A 56 -11.07 -19.99 -0.26
CA GLY A 56 -10.64 -21.08 -1.15
C GLY A 56 -10.53 -20.70 -2.63
N ALA A 57 -11.06 -19.54 -3.05
CA ALA A 57 -10.92 -19.10 -4.44
C ALA A 57 -9.54 -18.48 -4.70
N TRP A 58 -8.94 -18.82 -5.84
CA TRP A 58 -7.74 -18.15 -6.35
C TRP A 58 -8.13 -16.84 -7.03
N VAL A 59 -7.41 -15.77 -6.67
CA VAL A 59 -7.55 -14.43 -7.26
C VAL A 59 -6.21 -14.05 -7.88
N ALA A 60 -6.21 -13.81 -9.19
CA ALA A 60 -5.06 -13.27 -9.89
C ALA A 60 -4.93 -11.78 -9.58
N LEU A 61 -3.72 -11.32 -9.29
CA LEU A 61 -3.41 -9.95 -8.96
C LEU A 61 -2.40 -9.38 -9.96
N SER A 62 -2.27 -8.06 -10.00
CA SER A 62 -1.11 -7.43 -10.63
C SER A 62 0.17 -7.91 -9.95
N ALA A 63 1.25 -8.05 -10.72
CA ALA A 63 2.54 -8.49 -10.17
C ALA A 63 3.02 -7.58 -9.02
N GLU A 64 2.82 -6.28 -9.15
CA GLU A 64 3.22 -5.30 -8.14
C GLU A 64 2.46 -5.46 -6.82
N LEU A 65 1.14 -5.70 -6.85
CA LEU A 65 0.36 -5.98 -5.64
C LEU A 65 0.72 -7.34 -5.04
N PHE A 66 0.98 -8.34 -5.88
CA PHE A 66 1.44 -9.66 -5.43
C PHE A 66 2.76 -9.57 -4.68
N ASP A 67 3.74 -8.81 -5.21
CA ASP A 67 5.02 -8.56 -4.55
C ASP A 67 4.86 -7.80 -3.23
N LEU A 68 3.96 -6.81 -3.19
CA LEU A 68 3.67 -6.05 -1.98
C LEU A 68 3.02 -6.92 -0.90
N LEU A 69 2.12 -7.82 -1.26
CA LEU A 69 1.54 -8.80 -0.34
C LEU A 69 2.60 -9.80 0.16
N THR A 70 3.46 -10.28 -0.72
CA THR A 70 4.57 -11.17 -0.36
C THR A 70 5.48 -10.51 0.68
N LEU A 71 5.92 -9.28 0.41
CA LEU A 71 6.70 -8.48 1.36
C LEU A 71 5.97 -8.27 2.68
N SER A 72 4.66 -8.00 2.63
CA SER A 72 3.84 -7.80 3.83
C SER A 72 3.81 -9.04 4.73
N LEU A 73 3.69 -10.22 4.14
CA LEU A 73 3.72 -11.48 4.88
C LEU A 73 5.13 -11.79 5.44
N GLU A 74 6.18 -11.45 4.71
CA GLU A 74 7.56 -11.56 5.21
C GLU A 74 7.80 -10.65 6.41
N LEU A 75 7.32 -9.40 6.36
CA LEU A 75 7.36 -8.48 7.50
C LEU A 75 6.55 -9.00 8.68
N GLY A 76 5.38 -9.58 8.43
CA GLY A 76 4.58 -10.25 9.46
C GLY A 76 5.35 -11.35 10.17
N ARG A 77 6.00 -12.23 9.41
CA ARG A 77 6.86 -13.30 9.98
C ARG A 77 8.05 -12.71 10.74
N GLY A 78 8.76 -11.77 10.13
CA GLY A 78 9.96 -11.14 10.71
C GLY A 78 9.71 -10.36 11.99
N THR A 79 8.50 -9.85 12.18
CA THR A 79 8.08 -9.10 13.37
C THR A 79 7.34 -9.95 14.40
N GLY A 80 7.20 -11.27 14.19
CA GLY A 80 6.44 -12.15 15.08
C GLY A 80 4.95 -11.78 15.15
N GLY A 81 4.38 -11.26 14.05
CA GLY A 81 2.97 -10.88 13.93
C GLY A 81 2.64 -9.47 14.43
N LEU A 82 3.63 -8.64 14.78
CA LEU A 82 3.39 -7.24 15.14
C LEU A 82 2.95 -6.40 13.92
N PHE A 83 3.43 -6.75 12.74
CA PHE A 83 2.89 -6.25 11.48
C PHE A 83 1.93 -7.28 10.91
N ASP A 84 0.67 -6.93 10.75
CA ASP A 84 -0.36 -7.82 10.22
C ASP A 84 -1.30 -7.08 9.28
N ILE A 85 -1.41 -7.58 8.04
CA ILE A 85 -2.28 -7.01 7.01
C ILE A 85 -3.74 -7.46 7.11
N ALA A 86 -4.08 -8.45 7.95
CA ALA A 86 -5.48 -8.86 8.19
C ALA A 86 -6.21 -7.97 9.20
N MET A 87 -5.73 -6.75 9.39
CA MET A 87 -6.32 -5.77 10.32
C MET A 87 -7.53 -5.02 9.74
N GLY A 88 -7.91 -5.26 8.48
CA GLY A 88 -9.00 -4.50 7.82
C GLY A 88 -10.34 -4.60 8.54
N GLY A 89 -10.71 -5.78 9.01
CA GLY A 89 -11.93 -5.97 9.79
C GLY A 89 -11.90 -5.24 11.14
N LEU A 90 -10.76 -5.25 11.83
CA LEU A 90 -10.59 -4.52 13.08
C LEU A 90 -10.60 -3.01 12.83
N SER A 91 -9.89 -2.52 11.82
CA SER A 91 -9.89 -1.11 11.43
C SER A 91 -11.30 -0.60 11.13
N ALA A 92 -12.09 -1.38 10.39
CA ALA A 92 -13.49 -1.06 10.10
C ALA A 92 -14.37 -1.03 11.37
N ALA A 93 -14.16 -1.96 12.30
CA ALA A 93 -14.87 -1.98 13.59
C ALA A 93 -14.58 -0.75 14.46
N TRP A 94 -13.40 -0.15 14.31
CA TRP A 94 -13.00 1.12 14.93
C TRP A 94 -13.40 2.36 14.13
N GLY A 95 -14.16 2.19 13.03
CA GLY A 95 -14.65 3.29 12.20
C GLY A 95 -13.62 3.84 11.21
N PHE A 96 -12.50 3.14 10.99
CA PHE A 96 -11.50 3.48 9.97
C PHE A 96 -11.80 2.76 8.65
N GLY A 97 -11.30 3.30 7.54
CA GLY A 97 -11.42 2.70 6.21
C GLY A 97 -12.56 3.26 5.37
N ALA A 98 -12.87 2.59 4.25
CA ALA A 98 -13.74 3.08 3.18
C ALA A 98 -15.22 3.24 3.58
N ALA A 99 -15.66 2.60 4.65
CA ALA A 99 -17.00 2.78 5.22
C ALA A 99 -16.87 3.32 6.64
N PRO A 100 -16.56 4.61 6.82
CA PRO A 100 -16.49 5.20 8.15
C PRO A 100 -17.87 5.11 8.80
N GLY A 101 -17.97 4.25 9.78
CA GLY A 101 -19.20 3.99 10.54
C GLY A 101 -19.09 4.51 11.96
N GLN A 102 -20.22 4.51 12.67
CA GLN A 102 -20.16 4.70 14.12
C GLN A 102 -19.45 3.50 14.75
N VAL A 103 -18.47 3.79 15.60
CA VAL A 103 -17.82 2.78 16.42
C VAL A 103 -18.87 2.06 17.25
N ARG A 104 -19.04 0.75 17.02
CA ARG A 104 -20.00 -0.08 17.74
C ARG A 104 -19.27 -0.98 18.71
N PRO A 105 -19.48 -0.86 20.01
CA PRO A 105 -18.81 -1.67 21.02
C PRO A 105 -18.94 -3.18 20.79
N GLU A 106 -20.11 -3.63 20.28
CA GLU A 106 -20.34 -5.03 19.92
C GLU A 106 -19.46 -5.49 18.76
N THR A 107 -19.29 -4.66 17.73
CA THR A 107 -18.44 -4.98 16.56
C THR A 107 -16.95 -5.05 16.96
N MET A 108 -16.53 -4.15 17.87
CA MET A 108 -15.17 -4.18 18.42
C MET A 108 -14.87 -5.45 19.23
N ARG A 109 -15.87 -5.93 20.00
CA ARG A 109 -15.73 -7.19 20.78
C ARG A 109 -15.75 -8.42 19.91
N ALA A 110 -16.51 -8.37 18.81
CA ALA A 110 -16.64 -9.44 17.84
C ALA A 110 -15.55 -9.42 16.76
N ALA A 111 -14.77 -8.31 16.66
CA ALA A 111 -13.67 -8.22 15.70
C ALA A 111 -12.70 -9.37 15.94
N PRO A 112 -12.36 -10.14 14.91
CA PRO A 112 -11.50 -11.29 15.09
C PRO A 112 -10.14 -10.83 15.63
N ARG A 113 -9.86 -11.24 16.85
CA ARG A 113 -8.50 -11.25 17.37
C ARG A 113 -7.86 -12.46 16.72
N ASN A 114 -7.14 -12.24 15.64
CA ASN A 114 -6.59 -13.32 14.87
C ASN A 114 -5.51 -14.06 15.68
N PRO A 115 -5.81 -15.23 16.27
CA PRO A 115 -4.82 -16.00 17.01
C PRO A 115 -3.86 -16.73 16.06
N THR A 116 -4.23 -16.83 14.78
CA THR A 116 -3.44 -17.50 13.75
C THR A 116 -2.81 -16.43 12.87
N ALA A 117 -1.52 -16.49 12.71
CA ALA A 117 -0.79 -15.54 11.89
C ALA A 117 -1.37 -15.49 10.47
N THR A 118 -1.56 -14.29 9.93
CA THR A 118 -2.15 -14.08 8.60
C THR A 118 -1.38 -14.80 7.50
N GLN A 119 -0.05 -14.95 7.66
CA GLN A 119 0.80 -15.69 6.72
C GLN A 119 0.41 -17.17 6.59
N ASP A 120 -0.27 -17.75 7.57
CA ASP A 120 -0.72 -19.15 7.55
C ASP A 120 -2.13 -19.29 6.96
N GLN A 121 -2.79 -18.17 6.68
CA GLN A 121 -4.15 -18.09 6.16
C GLN A 121 -4.22 -17.57 4.72
N LEU A 122 -3.08 -17.18 4.16
CA LEU A 122 -2.93 -16.78 2.77
C LEU A 122 -1.97 -17.73 2.05
N GLU A 123 -2.40 -18.24 0.93
CA GLU A 123 -1.56 -19.03 0.02
C GLU A 123 -1.25 -18.22 -1.23
N LEU A 124 0.03 -18.18 -1.59
CA LEU A 124 0.54 -17.46 -2.73
C LEU A 124 1.01 -18.42 -3.81
N ASP A 125 0.63 -18.15 -5.07
CA ASP A 125 1.14 -18.84 -6.27
C ASP A 125 1.99 -17.84 -7.08
N PRO A 126 3.32 -17.84 -6.93
CA PRO A 126 4.20 -16.92 -7.65
C PRO A 126 4.18 -17.09 -9.16
N ALA A 127 3.92 -18.33 -9.65
CA ALA A 127 3.90 -18.59 -11.08
C ALA A 127 2.71 -17.94 -11.80
N ARG A 128 1.63 -17.66 -11.05
CA ARG A 128 0.40 -17.08 -11.56
C ARG A 128 0.10 -15.69 -11.00
N SER A 129 0.96 -15.17 -10.12
CA SER A 129 0.69 -13.96 -9.31
C SER A 129 -0.70 -14.02 -8.69
N ALA A 130 -1.06 -15.16 -8.09
CA ALA A 130 -2.38 -15.39 -7.54
C ALA A 130 -2.33 -15.65 -6.03
N VAL A 131 -3.41 -15.27 -5.35
CA VAL A 131 -3.55 -15.42 -3.89
C VAL A 131 -4.86 -16.12 -3.57
N ARG A 132 -4.84 -16.97 -2.56
CA ARG A 132 -6.01 -17.67 -2.02
C ARG A 132 -6.11 -17.47 -0.50
N LYS A 133 -7.29 -17.13 -0.04
CA LYS A 133 -7.59 -17.05 1.41
C LYS A 133 -8.07 -18.40 1.91
N HIS A 134 -7.55 -18.84 3.05
CA HIS A 134 -8.03 -20.04 3.76
C HIS A 134 -9.00 -19.72 4.90
N ALA A 135 -9.19 -18.43 5.21
CA ALA A 135 -10.14 -17.93 6.21
C ALA A 135 -10.81 -16.65 5.73
N PRO A 136 -11.95 -16.24 6.34
CA PRO A 136 -12.62 -14.97 6.02
C PRO A 136 -11.82 -13.79 6.56
N LEU A 137 -10.80 -13.36 5.80
CA LEU A 137 -9.92 -12.23 6.12
C LEU A 137 -10.37 -10.98 5.36
N THR A 138 -10.22 -9.83 6.00
CA THR A 138 -10.24 -8.52 5.36
C THR A 138 -8.85 -7.90 5.45
N LEU A 139 -8.19 -7.82 4.32
CA LEU A 139 -6.83 -7.31 4.21
C LEU A 139 -6.82 -5.80 4.07
N THR A 140 -5.84 -5.14 4.67
CA THR A 140 -5.50 -3.73 4.46
C THR A 140 -4.00 -3.59 4.24
N LEU A 141 -3.62 -2.67 3.35
CA LEU A 141 -2.23 -2.33 3.08
C LEU A 141 -1.88 -0.90 3.54
N ASP A 142 -2.73 -0.29 4.38
CA ASP A 142 -2.54 1.08 4.88
C ASP A 142 -1.18 1.29 5.54
N GLY A 143 -0.64 0.26 6.18
CA GLY A 143 0.67 0.30 6.84
C GLY A 143 1.88 0.22 5.90
N ILE A 144 1.69 -0.04 4.59
CA ILE A 144 2.82 -0.21 3.65
C ILE A 144 2.59 0.46 2.28
N ALA A 145 1.34 0.63 1.83
CA ALA A 145 1.05 1.11 0.48
C ALA A 145 1.57 2.53 0.21
N LYS A 146 1.48 3.44 1.18
CA LYS A 146 1.98 4.82 1.04
C LYS A 146 3.50 4.84 0.87
N ARG A 147 4.23 4.06 1.67
CA ARG A 147 5.66 3.89 1.52
C ARG A 147 6.01 3.32 0.14
N HIS A 148 5.29 2.29 -0.30
CA HIS A 148 5.50 1.70 -1.63
C HIS A 148 5.26 2.72 -2.75
N ALA A 149 4.24 3.57 -2.64
CA ALA A 149 3.97 4.65 -3.58
C ALA A 149 5.12 5.69 -3.62
N VAL A 150 5.70 6.02 -2.46
CA VAL A 150 6.87 6.92 -2.40
C VAL A 150 8.09 6.27 -3.06
N ASP A 151 8.32 4.98 -2.86
CA ASP A 151 9.39 4.24 -3.52
C ASP A 151 9.14 4.16 -5.04
N ALA A 152 7.89 3.97 -5.50
CA ALA A 152 7.53 3.98 -6.92
C ALA A 152 7.79 5.35 -7.57
N MET A 153 7.50 6.46 -6.87
CA MET A 153 7.89 7.80 -7.33
C MET A 153 9.40 7.93 -7.52
N ALA A 154 10.20 7.42 -6.57
CA ALA A 154 11.64 7.47 -6.65
C ALA A 154 12.20 6.66 -7.83
N VAL A 155 11.62 5.48 -8.09
CA VAL A 155 11.97 4.64 -9.25
C VAL A 155 11.62 5.36 -10.56
N ALA A 156 10.42 5.92 -10.67
CA ALA A 156 9.96 6.64 -11.85
C ALA A 156 10.82 7.90 -12.12
N ALA A 157 11.16 8.66 -11.09
CA ALA A 157 12.04 9.82 -11.20
C ALA A 157 13.46 9.42 -11.67
N ARG A 158 14.00 8.34 -11.10
CA ARG A 158 15.31 7.83 -11.52
C ARG A 158 15.32 7.39 -12.99
N ALA A 159 14.26 6.74 -13.44
CA ALA A 159 14.09 6.38 -14.85
C ALA A 159 13.99 7.62 -15.77
N ALA A 160 13.46 8.74 -15.26
CA ALA A 160 13.46 10.04 -15.94
C ALA A 160 14.78 10.83 -15.81
N GLY A 161 15.86 10.23 -15.28
CA GLY A 161 17.18 10.86 -15.16
C GLY A 161 17.37 11.72 -13.90
N ILE A 162 16.42 11.74 -12.98
CA ILE A 162 16.53 12.51 -11.72
C ILE A 162 17.42 11.77 -10.74
N SER A 163 18.51 12.40 -10.36
CA SER A 163 19.49 11.86 -9.40
C SER A 163 19.36 12.42 -7.98
N ASN A 164 18.72 13.60 -7.82
CA ASN A 164 18.59 14.27 -6.54
C ASN A 164 17.16 14.78 -6.34
N ALA A 165 16.46 14.21 -5.39
CA ALA A 165 15.08 14.57 -5.06
C ALA A 165 14.68 14.08 -3.67
N LEU A 166 13.64 14.69 -3.09
CA LEU A 166 12.97 14.22 -1.90
C LEU A 166 11.49 14.03 -2.20
N PHE A 167 11.01 12.80 -2.09
CA PHE A 167 9.60 12.45 -2.25
C PHE A 167 8.94 12.29 -0.89
N GLY A 168 7.66 12.62 -0.82
CA GLY A 168 6.86 12.44 0.38
C GLY A 168 5.39 12.17 0.08
N LEU A 169 4.75 11.37 0.92
CA LEU A 169 3.32 11.10 0.93
C LEU A 169 2.88 10.82 2.38
N ASP A 170 2.11 11.75 2.95
CA ASP A 170 1.48 11.59 4.26
C ASP A 170 2.45 11.16 5.40
N GLY A 171 3.65 11.73 5.40
CA GLY A 171 4.70 11.42 6.39
C GLY A 171 5.73 10.39 5.93
N GLU A 172 5.40 9.52 4.98
CA GLU A 172 6.38 8.64 4.34
C GLU A 172 7.31 9.45 3.44
N MET A 173 8.61 9.16 3.49
CA MET A 173 9.61 9.94 2.75
C MET A 173 10.68 9.04 2.11
N ARG A 174 11.13 9.45 0.92
CA ARG A 174 12.26 8.83 0.22
C ARG A 174 13.16 9.90 -0.39
N ALA A 175 14.44 9.84 -0.09
CA ALA A 175 15.46 10.68 -0.72
C ALA A 175 16.15 9.93 -1.85
N LEU A 176 16.51 10.66 -2.92
CA LEU A 176 17.48 10.27 -3.92
C LEU A 176 18.67 11.23 -3.86
N GLY A 177 19.87 10.69 -3.92
CA GLY A 177 21.09 11.46 -3.98
C GLY A 177 21.32 12.35 -2.75
N ARG A 178 21.75 13.58 -2.99
CA ARG A 178 22.12 14.55 -1.95
C ARG A 178 21.39 15.87 -2.15
N ARG A 179 21.32 16.67 -1.10
CA ARG A 179 20.83 18.03 -1.17
C ARG A 179 21.77 18.91 -2.01
N PRO A 180 21.28 20.05 -2.59
CA PRO A 180 22.11 20.97 -3.36
C PRO A 180 23.30 21.54 -2.58
N ASP A 181 23.20 21.60 -1.24
CA ASP A 181 24.28 22.03 -0.34
C ASP A 181 25.29 20.91 0.00
N GLY A 182 25.16 19.73 -0.61
CA GLY A 182 26.05 18.60 -0.42
C GLY A 182 25.80 17.77 0.85
N GLN A 183 24.86 18.18 1.70
CA GLN A 183 24.45 17.39 2.87
C GLN A 183 23.63 16.16 2.46
N ALA A 184 23.72 15.10 3.27
CA ALA A 184 22.94 13.87 3.06
C ALA A 184 21.47 14.05 3.47
#